data_a4c602cf9df0c1fb2ca4294e281e241f
#
_entry.id   a4c602cf9df0c1fb2ca4294e281e241f
#
_cell.length_a   1.000
_cell.length_b   1.000
_cell.length_c   1.000
_cell.angle_alpha   90.00
_cell.angle_beta   90.00
_cell.angle_gamma   90.00
#
_symmetry.space_group_name_H-M   'P 1'
#
loop_
_entity.id
_entity.type
_entity.pdbx_description
1 polymer ?
#
loop_
_entity_poly.entity_id
_entity_poly.type
_entity_poly.pdbx_seq_one_letter_code
_entity_poly.pdbx_strand_id
1 'polypeptide(L)'
;MLPCVSSLLFIKKLVHIIFNLIRKNNMSEELRNIAIIAHVDHGKTTLIDSIMKQSGMFRENESVSERLMDSGDLEKERGITILAKPTSISWNNITINIIDTPGHADFGGEVERVLGMTDGVILLIDAAEGPMPQTKFVLGKALAQGLKPIVIINKADRPDGRPDEVLEEIFDLFISLDANEEQLDFPTLYASGRSGWCVNELDEPHENLHPLLNLIIKHVEPPKVNQDLPFAMLVTLLDSDPYLGRCLVGRVEQGSAKVNDTVKSINLNGEKIENGRLTKLLKFEGLNRIPVNEVYPGDIICVAGLAKTSVADTICDLSIETAMKSTPIDPPTMAVTITVNDSPFAGTEGKKVTSTLIRERLLAEAETNVAITFSESSNKDSFEIGGRGELQLGVLIETMRREGFELTVSRPKVLLKKDENNKIIEPIEEVIIDVDEEYVSSVVDSMNKRKSEMQDMRSSGAGKTRLIFYAPSRGLIGYQSKFLTDTRGTGVINRLFYSYDSYKGDVPSRRNGALISTDTGKAVAFAIWKLQDRGSMFIGHNTVVYKGMIVGEHSRDNDLEINVLKGKQLTNMRASGSDEAVVLVPPKIMSLEEMMAYINEDELLEVTPLSLRLRKRYLDSKERKKSTK
;
A
#
# COMPACT_ATOMS: atom_id res chain seq x y z
N MET A 1 64.38 -13.05 38.24
CA MET A 1 63.30 -12.06 38.04
C MET A 1 62.78 -12.17 36.64
N LEU A 2 61.68 -12.85 36.42
CA LEU A 2 60.77 -12.72 35.22
C LEU A 2 59.66 -13.80 35.28
N PRO A 3 58.59 -13.60 36.06
CA PRO A 3 57.31 -14.19 35.71
C PRO A 3 56.11 -13.19 35.81
N CYS A 4 56.40 -11.87 35.81
CA CYS A 4 55.32 -10.91 36.07
C CYS A 4 54.65 -10.29 34.80
N VAL A 5 55.23 -10.45 33.62
CA VAL A 5 54.70 -9.83 32.38
C VAL A 5 53.66 -10.72 31.71
N SER A 6 53.77 -12.04 31.83
CA SER A 6 52.82 -12.98 31.23
C SER A 6 51.44 -12.99 31.93
N SER A 7 51.42 -12.80 33.24
CA SER A 7 50.20 -12.76 34.04
C SER A 7 49.39 -11.46 33.79
N LEU A 8 50.06 -10.33 33.58
CA LEU A 8 49.37 -9.05 33.25
C LEU A 8 48.73 -9.08 31.85
N LEU A 9 49.38 -9.72 30.89
CA LEU A 9 48.82 -9.91 29.53
C LEU A 9 47.64 -10.88 29.55
N PHE A 10 47.69 -11.90 30.38
CA PHE A 10 46.60 -12.88 30.53
C PHE A 10 45.38 -12.22 31.22
N ILE A 11 45.61 -11.43 32.27
CA ILE A 11 44.54 -10.67 32.95
C ILE A 11 43.93 -9.64 32.01
N LYS A 12 44.72 -8.90 31.23
CA LYS A 12 44.18 -7.96 30.21
C LYS A 12 43.37 -8.69 29.14
N LYS A 13 43.81 -9.85 28.66
CA LYS A 13 43.02 -10.67 27.74
C LYS A 13 41.73 -11.19 28.37
N LEU A 14 41.80 -11.67 29.61
CA LEU A 14 40.63 -12.17 30.34
C LEU A 14 39.61 -11.05 30.61
N VAL A 15 40.06 -9.89 31.04
CA VAL A 15 39.24 -8.70 31.23
C VAL A 15 38.61 -8.24 29.90
N HIS A 16 39.36 -8.27 28.82
CA HIS A 16 38.84 -7.93 27.49
C HIS A 16 37.82 -8.97 26.99
N ILE A 17 38.04 -10.25 27.26
CA ILE A 17 37.09 -11.33 26.94
C ILE A 17 35.83 -11.20 27.81
N ILE A 18 35.98 -10.97 29.13
CA ILE A 18 34.83 -10.76 30.03
C ILE A 18 34.07 -9.49 29.66
N PHE A 19 34.76 -8.40 29.34
CA PHE A 19 34.13 -7.14 28.89
C PHE A 19 33.39 -7.33 27.57
N ASN A 20 33.98 -8.08 26.63
CA ASN A 20 33.31 -8.41 25.38
C ASN A 20 32.11 -9.37 25.55
N LEU A 21 32.19 -10.32 26.49
CA LEU A 21 31.09 -11.22 26.85
C LEU A 21 29.96 -10.48 27.55
N ILE A 22 30.26 -9.57 28.48
CA ILE A 22 29.26 -8.72 29.15
C ILE A 22 28.64 -7.78 28.14
N ARG A 23 29.45 -7.19 27.26
CA ARG A 23 28.93 -6.31 26.18
C ARG A 23 28.07 -7.07 25.17
N LYS A 24 28.42 -8.31 24.81
CA LYS A 24 27.60 -9.17 23.95
C LYS A 24 26.26 -9.51 24.60
N ASN A 25 26.22 -9.87 25.86
CA ASN A 25 24.98 -10.24 26.57
C ASN A 25 24.04 -9.03 26.76
N ASN A 26 24.55 -7.80 26.84
CA ASN A 26 23.74 -6.62 27.04
C ASN A 26 23.23 -5.99 25.72
N MET A 27 23.79 -6.38 24.55
CA MET A 27 23.40 -5.70 23.29
C MET A 27 21.96 -5.95 22.85
N SER A 28 21.35 -7.08 23.20
CA SER A 28 19.93 -7.31 22.93
C SER A 28 19.01 -6.58 23.93
N GLU A 29 19.46 -6.35 25.16
CA GLU A 29 18.71 -5.58 26.15
C GLU A 29 18.63 -4.09 25.81
N GLU A 30 19.59 -3.59 25.03
CA GLU A 30 19.67 -2.21 24.55
C GLU A 30 18.90 -1.97 23.23
N LEU A 31 18.05 -2.92 22.81
CA LEU A 31 17.33 -2.87 21.54
C LEU A 31 15.82 -3.04 21.72
N ARG A 32 15.03 -2.28 20.96
CA ARG A 32 13.57 -2.43 20.84
C ARG A 32 13.16 -2.32 19.39
N ASN A 33 12.40 -3.29 18.92
CA ASN A 33 11.87 -3.33 17.55
C ASN A 33 10.35 -3.12 17.61
N ILE A 34 9.84 -2.05 17.03
CA ILE A 34 8.42 -1.71 17.06
C ILE A 34 7.90 -1.44 15.66
N ALA A 35 6.64 -1.80 15.42
CA ALA A 35 5.88 -1.33 14.26
C ALA A 35 4.87 -0.27 14.70
N ILE A 36 4.62 0.72 13.85
CA ILE A 36 3.52 1.66 14.06
C ILE A 36 2.43 1.35 13.06
N ILE A 37 1.26 0.97 13.55
CA ILE A 37 0.06 0.68 12.78
C ILE A 37 -0.98 1.77 12.99
N ALA A 38 -1.59 2.22 11.92
CA ALA A 38 -2.61 3.26 11.95
C ALA A 38 -3.50 3.16 10.71
N HIS A 39 -4.70 3.69 10.80
CA HIS A 39 -5.49 3.99 9.61
C HIS A 39 -4.86 5.15 8.82
N VAL A 40 -5.22 5.28 7.55
CA VAL A 40 -4.86 6.44 6.73
C VAL A 40 -5.37 7.72 7.42
N ASP A 41 -4.59 8.77 7.40
CA ASP A 41 -4.87 10.07 8.03
C ASP A 41 -4.96 10.11 9.58
N HIS A 42 -4.76 9.01 10.30
CA HIS A 42 -4.66 9.04 11.77
C HIS A 42 -3.39 9.72 12.32
N GLY A 43 -2.47 10.15 11.43
CA GLY A 43 -1.31 10.96 11.78
C GLY A 43 -0.03 10.18 12.06
N LYS A 44 0.10 8.96 11.53
CA LYS A 44 1.25 8.08 11.71
C LYS A 44 2.57 8.74 11.30
N THR A 45 2.69 9.20 10.06
CA THR A 45 3.89 9.87 9.54
C THR A 45 4.23 11.13 10.34
N THR A 46 3.21 11.91 10.75
CA THR A 46 3.38 13.11 11.58
C THR A 46 3.94 12.78 12.97
N LEU A 47 3.46 11.68 13.58
CA LEU A 47 3.97 11.24 14.88
C LEU A 47 5.43 10.78 14.76
N ILE A 48 5.78 10.00 13.74
CA ILE A 48 7.16 9.53 13.50
C ILE A 48 8.09 10.73 13.28
N ASP A 49 7.70 11.70 12.45
CA ASP A 49 8.47 12.93 12.23
C ASP A 49 8.74 13.68 13.54
N SER A 50 7.73 13.75 14.41
CA SER A 50 7.86 14.42 15.73
C SER A 50 8.76 13.62 16.68
N ILE A 51 8.68 12.30 16.68
CA ILE A 51 9.59 11.42 17.44
C ILE A 51 11.03 11.64 16.96
N MET A 52 11.27 11.63 15.66
CA MET A 52 12.61 11.81 15.08
C MET A 52 13.20 13.19 15.43
N LYS A 53 12.38 14.24 15.42
CA LYS A 53 12.81 15.59 15.81
C LYS A 53 13.22 15.66 17.28
N GLN A 54 12.45 15.02 18.17
CA GLN A 54 12.69 15.07 19.62
C GLN A 54 13.73 14.06 20.12
N SER A 55 14.07 13.04 19.32
CA SER A 55 15.16 12.09 19.65
C SER A 55 16.57 12.68 19.51
N GLY A 56 16.70 13.94 19.10
CA GLY A 56 18.01 14.60 18.96
C GLY A 56 18.78 14.25 17.69
N MET A 57 18.14 13.63 16.71
CA MET A 57 18.80 13.23 15.46
C MET A 57 19.11 14.41 14.53
N PHE A 58 18.33 15.49 14.60
CA PHE A 58 18.51 16.68 13.80
C PHE A 58 19.21 17.78 14.60
N ARG A 59 20.02 18.58 13.93
CA ARG A 59 20.63 19.77 14.54
C ARG A 59 19.55 20.85 14.75
N GLU A 60 19.66 21.63 15.82
CA GLU A 60 18.67 22.67 16.19
C GLU A 60 18.30 23.67 15.07
N ASN A 61 19.14 23.83 14.04
CA ASN A 61 18.94 24.74 12.91
C ASN A 61 18.70 24.04 11.56
N GLU A 62 18.47 22.74 11.56
CA GLU A 62 18.22 21.99 10.32
C GLU A 62 16.75 22.12 9.92
N SER A 63 16.49 22.69 8.73
CA SER A 63 15.14 22.76 8.19
C SER A 63 14.70 21.38 7.72
N VAL A 64 13.89 20.74 8.53
CA VAL A 64 13.37 19.39 8.26
C VAL A 64 12.07 19.52 7.47
N SER A 65 12.01 18.90 6.28
CA SER A 65 10.76 18.85 5.50
C SER A 65 9.69 18.03 6.23
N GLU A 66 8.43 18.38 6.03
CA GLU A 66 7.32 17.55 6.51
C GLU A 66 7.30 16.19 5.77
N ARG A 67 6.83 15.15 6.44
CA ARG A 67 6.72 13.76 5.92
C ARG A 67 8.08 13.18 5.49
N LEU A 68 9.00 13.16 6.41
CA LEU A 68 10.36 12.63 6.20
C LEU A 68 10.39 11.18 5.72
N MET A 69 9.49 10.35 6.26
CA MET A 69 9.41 8.92 5.91
C MET A 69 8.80 8.69 4.54
N ASP A 70 7.86 9.54 4.10
CA ASP A 70 7.23 9.43 2.78
C ASP A 70 8.17 9.99 1.70
N SER A 71 9.22 9.24 1.35
CA SER A 71 10.24 9.69 0.39
C SER A 71 9.81 9.60 -1.06
N GLY A 72 8.80 8.78 -1.39
CA GLY A 72 8.26 8.61 -2.73
C GLY A 72 7.38 9.78 -3.17
N ASP A 73 7.52 10.24 -4.43
CA ASP A 73 6.68 11.32 -4.95
C ASP A 73 5.18 10.96 -4.92
N LEU A 74 4.85 9.69 -5.18
CA LEU A 74 3.47 9.19 -5.10
C LEU A 74 2.94 9.14 -3.66
N GLU A 75 3.77 8.77 -2.69
CA GLU A 75 3.40 8.79 -1.27
C GLU A 75 3.07 10.20 -0.81
N LYS A 76 3.92 11.18 -1.19
CA LYS A 76 3.71 12.61 -0.87
C LYS A 76 2.45 13.18 -1.50
N GLU A 77 2.22 12.86 -2.77
CA GLU A 77 1.08 13.36 -3.54
C GLU A 77 -0.24 12.78 -3.03
N ARG A 78 -0.26 11.47 -2.72
CA ARG A 78 -1.45 10.78 -2.24
C ARG A 78 -1.65 10.85 -0.73
N GLY A 79 -0.62 11.24 0.00
CA GLY A 79 -0.63 11.35 1.46
C GLY A 79 -0.69 10.00 2.18
N ILE A 80 -0.31 8.89 1.52
CA ILE A 80 -0.33 7.54 2.08
C ILE A 80 1.05 6.90 2.03
N THR A 81 1.40 6.12 3.05
CA THR A 81 2.57 5.25 3.02
C THR A 81 2.28 4.04 2.14
N ILE A 82 3.12 3.80 1.13
CA ILE A 82 2.98 2.68 0.18
C ILE A 82 3.92 1.54 0.57
N LEU A 83 5.19 1.86 0.89
CA LEU A 83 6.21 0.88 1.26
C LEU A 83 6.57 1.02 2.75
N ALA A 84 6.73 -0.11 3.42
CA ALA A 84 7.23 -0.13 4.78
C ALA A 84 8.69 0.31 4.85
N LYS A 85 9.03 1.18 5.81
CA LYS A 85 10.37 1.74 5.95
C LYS A 85 10.86 1.62 7.38
N PRO A 86 12.00 0.93 7.61
CA PRO A 86 12.64 0.92 8.91
C PRO A 86 13.42 2.23 9.13
N THR A 87 13.32 2.75 10.33
CA THR A 87 14.17 3.83 10.86
C THR A 87 14.62 3.46 12.27
N SER A 88 15.64 4.12 12.77
CA SER A 88 16.18 3.84 14.09
C SER A 88 16.53 5.13 14.82
N ILE A 89 16.18 5.20 16.09
CA ILE A 89 16.49 6.30 16.98
C ILE A 89 17.22 5.78 18.22
N SER A 90 17.95 6.65 18.92
CA SER A 90 18.57 6.33 20.19
C SER A 90 17.90 7.13 21.30
N TRP A 91 17.44 6.44 22.36
CA TRP A 91 16.85 7.07 23.53
C TRP A 91 17.33 6.38 24.80
N ASN A 92 17.90 7.15 25.75
CA ASN A 92 18.47 6.65 27.00
C ASN A 92 19.45 5.46 26.79
N ASN A 93 20.32 5.54 25.78
CA ASN A 93 21.28 4.50 25.36
C ASN A 93 20.62 3.20 24.82
N ILE A 94 19.31 3.22 24.58
CA ILE A 94 18.58 2.12 23.94
C ILE A 94 18.30 2.51 22.50
N THR A 95 18.57 1.60 21.59
CA THR A 95 18.23 1.73 20.17
C THR A 95 16.78 1.28 19.97
N ILE A 96 15.96 2.15 19.43
CA ILE A 96 14.57 1.85 19.08
C ILE A 96 14.48 1.83 17.56
N ASN A 97 14.28 0.65 16.98
CA ASN A 97 13.95 0.50 15.57
C ASN A 97 12.44 0.67 15.41
N ILE A 98 12.05 1.60 14.57
CA ILE A 98 10.65 1.92 14.26
C ILE A 98 10.40 1.53 12.81
N ILE A 99 9.40 0.68 12.58
CA ILE A 99 8.99 0.31 11.24
C ILE A 99 7.68 1.01 10.92
N ASP A 100 7.76 1.92 9.94
CA ASP A 100 6.58 2.57 9.38
C ASP A 100 5.84 1.60 8.46
N THR A 101 4.56 1.34 8.74
CA THR A 101 3.75 0.37 7.98
C THR A 101 2.74 1.07 7.08
N PRO A 102 2.45 0.53 5.87
CA PRO A 102 1.34 1.01 5.08
C PRO A 102 0.01 0.90 5.83
N GLY A 103 -0.83 1.94 5.70
CA GLY A 103 -2.16 1.96 6.33
C GLY A 103 -3.27 1.34 5.48
N HIS A 104 -3.06 1.13 4.17
CA HIS A 104 -4.10 0.66 3.26
C HIS A 104 -4.10 -0.87 3.11
N ALA A 105 -5.29 -1.47 3.06
CA ALA A 105 -5.47 -2.94 3.00
C ALA A 105 -4.80 -3.60 1.77
N ASP A 106 -4.73 -2.89 0.62
CA ASP A 106 -4.07 -3.40 -0.59
C ASP A 106 -2.58 -3.71 -0.38
N PHE A 107 -1.95 -3.05 0.61
CA PHE A 107 -0.55 -3.28 1.01
C PHE A 107 -0.40 -4.20 2.23
N GLY A 108 -1.47 -4.87 2.66
CA GLY A 108 -1.48 -5.74 3.83
C GLY A 108 -0.40 -6.83 3.84
N GLY A 109 0.02 -7.33 2.66
CA GLY A 109 1.11 -8.31 2.57
C GLY A 109 2.47 -7.79 3.03
N GLU A 110 2.74 -6.52 2.87
CA GLU A 110 3.95 -5.91 3.43
C GLU A 110 3.85 -5.76 4.94
N VAL A 111 2.68 -5.37 5.43
CA VAL A 111 2.44 -5.22 6.87
C VAL A 111 2.62 -6.57 7.60
N GLU A 112 2.04 -7.65 7.08
CA GLU A 112 2.17 -8.99 7.66
C GLU A 112 3.63 -9.43 7.82
N ARG A 113 4.47 -9.14 6.82
CA ARG A 113 5.90 -9.48 6.85
C ARG A 113 6.68 -8.63 7.84
N VAL A 114 6.40 -7.34 7.83
CA VAL A 114 7.13 -6.36 8.65
C VAL A 114 6.86 -6.59 10.13
N LEU A 115 5.64 -6.97 10.52
CA LEU A 115 5.30 -7.33 11.88
C LEU A 115 6.18 -8.48 12.41
N GLY A 116 6.59 -9.42 11.55
CA GLY A 116 7.53 -10.49 11.93
C GLY A 116 8.93 -10.02 12.36
N MET A 117 9.32 -8.77 12.05
CA MET A 117 10.58 -8.18 12.48
C MET A 117 10.49 -7.45 13.82
N THR A 118 9.31 -7.32 14.41
CA THR A 118 9.06 -6.47 15.58
C THR A 118 8.77 -7.28 16.83
N ASP A 119 8.98 -6.66 17.99
CA ASP A 119 8.77 -7.25 19.31
C ASP A 119 7.58 -6.57 20.03
N GLY A 120 7.11 -5.42 19.51
CA GLY A 120 5.94 -4.72 19.98
C GLY A 120 5.29 -3.89 18.87
N VAL A 121 4.06 -3.42 19.12
CA VAL A 121 3.30 -2.65 18.15
C VAL A 121 2.67 -1.41 18.81
N ILE A 122 2.77 -0.28 18.13
CA ILE A 122 2.04 0.94 18.50
C ILE A 122 0.79 1.01 17.62
N LEU A 123 -0.36 1.03 18.26
CA LEU A 123 -1.66 1.25 17.65
C LEU A 123 -2.03 2.73 17.78
N LEU A 124 -2.04 3.45 16.65
CA LEU A 124 -2.37 4.87 16.59
C LEU A 124 -3.79 5.06 16.09
N ILE A 125 -4.65 5.70 16.90
CA ILE A 125 -6.07 5.92 16.60
C ILE A 125 -6.39 7.40 16.72
N ASP A 126 -7.20 7.93 15.80
CA ASP A 126 -7.71 9.31 15.85
C ASP A 126 -8.78 9.44 16.94
N ALA A 127 -8.67 10.46 17.79
CA ALA A 127 -9.58 10.72 18.89
C ALA A 127 -11.03 11.02 18.48
N ALA A 128 -11.26 11.45 17.24
CA ALA A 128 -12.58 11.75 16.71
C ALA A 128 -13.20 10.57 15.92
N GLU A 129 -12.36 9.87 15.12
CA GLU A 129 -12.84 8.80 14.22
C GLU A 129 -12.95 7.44 14.91
N GLY A 130 -12.06 7.16 15.89
CA GLY A 130 -12.00 5.86 16.56
C GLY A 130 -11.35 4.75 15.70
N PRO A 131 -11.47 3.48 16.12
CA PRO A 131 -10.87 2.35 15.40
C PRO A 131 -11.59 2.09 14.08
N MET A 132 -10.81 2.09 13.00
CA MET A 132 -11.26 1.89 11.63
C MET A 132 -10.99 0.45 11.15
N PRO A 133 -11.74 -0.06 10.15
CA PRO A 133 -11.64 -1.46 9.73
C PRO A 133 -10.25 -1.94 9.30
N GLN A 134 -9.46 -1.09 8.66
CA GLN A 134 -8.08 -1.42 8.27
C GLN A 134 -7.20 -1.67 9.50
N THR A 135 -7.45 -0.91 10.59
CA THR A 135 -6.79 -1.10 11.87
C THR A 135 -7.09 -2.48 12.45
N LYS A 136 -8.36 -2.96 12.32
CA LYS A 136 -8.78 -4.29 12.76
C LYS A 136 -7.96 -5.41 12.11
N PHE A 137 -7.75 -5.34 10.80
CA PHE A 137 -6.97 -6.35 10.07
C PHE A 137 -5.52 -6.41 10.55
N VAL A 138 -4.83 -5.26 10.59
CA VAL A 138 -3.42 -5.20 10.96
C VAL A 138 -3.21 -5.55 12.43
N LEU A 139 -4.07 -5.05 13.30
CA LEU A 139 -4.06 -5.38 14.73
C LEU A 139 -4.30 -6.88 14.97
N GLY A 140 -5.28 -7.49 14.29
CA GLY A 140 -5.52 -8.93 14.40
C GLY A 140 -4.31 -9.76 14.02
N LYS A 141 -3.57 -9.38 12.98
CA LYS A 141 -2.32 -10.04 12.60
C LYS A 141 -1.20 -9.85 13.64
N ALA A 142 -1.10 -8.66 14.23
CA ALA A 142 -0.14 -8.37 15.30
C ALA A 142 -0.43 -9.20 16.58
N LEU A 143 -1.70 -9.24 17.00
CA LEU A 143 -2.14 -10.01 18.16
C LEU A 143 -1.93 -11.53 17.96
N ALA A 144 -2.22 -12.04 16.76
CA ALA A 144 -2.00 -13.45 16.41
C ALA A 144 -0.51 -13.85 16.45
N GLN A 145 0.41 -12.90 16.23
CA GLN A 145 1.87 -13.10 16.40
C GLN A 145 2.34 -12.95 17.85
N GLY A 146 1.43 -12.64 18.79
CA GLY A 146 1.75 -12.47 20.21
C GLY A 146 2.42 -11.13 20.54
N LEU A 147 2.35 -10.12 19.65
CA LEU A 147 2.92 -8.80 19.91
C LEU A 147 2.13 -8.09 21.01
N LYS A 148 2.85 -7.36 21.86
CA LYS A 148 2.25 -6.52 22.92
C LYS A 148 1.96 -5.13 22.36
N PRO A 149 0.70 -4.67 22.40
CA PRO A 149 0.31 -3.37 21.87
C PRO A 149 0.54 -2.24 22.89
N ILE A 150 0.87 -1.06 22.37
CA ILE A 150 0.76 0.24 23.03
C ILE A 150 -0.29 1.02 22.26
N VAL A 151 -1.30 1.56 22.92
CA VAL A 151 -2.36 2.35 22.27
C VAL A 151 -2.05 3.83 22.40
N ILE A 152 -2.18 4.57 21.31
CA ILE A 152 -2.06 6.03 21.28
C ILE A 152 -3.33 6.61 20.67
N ILE A 153 -4.07 7.38 21.44
CA ILE A 153 -5.21 8.17 21.00
C ILE A 153 -4.67 9.53 20.54
N ASN A 154 -4.50 9.66 19.23
CA ASN A 154 -3.88 10.82 18.59
C ASN A 154 -4.91 11.90 18.23
N LYS A 155 -4.42 13.11 17.97
CA LYS A 155 -5.22 14.30 17.69
C LYS A 155 -6.18 14.64 18.87
N ALA A 156 -5.76 14.33 20.09
CA ALA A 156 -6.53 14.62 21.31
C ALA A 156 -6.71 16.14 21.58
N ASP A 157 -6.00 16.98 20.82
CA ASP A 157 -6.15 18.45 20.79
C ASP A 157 -7.35 18.93 19.94
N ARG A 158 -8.05 18.05 19.22
CA ARG A 158 -9.21 18.42 18.42
C ARG A 158 -10.44 18.67 19.27
N PRO A 159 -11.25 19.71 18.96
CA PRO A 159 -12.47 20.02 19.72
C PRO A 159 -13.61 18.99 19.53
N ASP A 160 -13.56 18.20 18.45
CA ASP A 160 -14.48 17.12 18.12
C ASP A 160 -13.98 15.74 18.59
N GLY A 161 -12.88 15.70 19.33
CA GLY A 161 -12.34 14.48 19.93
C GLY A 161 -13.25 13.92 21.03
N ARG A 162 -13.37 12.58 21.07
CA ARG A 162 -14.13 11.79 22.06
C ARG A 162 -13.27 10.65 22.64
N PRO A 163 -12.14 10.98 23.28
CA PRO A 163 -11.12 10.00 23.63
C PRO A 163 -11.61 8.87 24.53
N ASP A 164 -12.51 9.15 25.47
CA ASP A 164 -13.04 8.13 26.39
C ASP A 164 -13.91 7.10 25.66
N GLU A 165 -14.81 7.53 24.76
CA GLU A 165 -15.61 6.65 23.92
C GLU A 165 -14.73 5.84 22.96
N VAL A 166 -13.69 6.45 22.40
CA VAL A 166 -12.72 5.78 21.52
C VAL A 166 -11.97 4.71 22.28
N LEU A 167 -11.62 4.93 23.54
CA LEU A 167 -10.96 3.91 24.36
C LEU A 167 -11.87 2.70 24.59
N GLU A 168 -13.17 2.90 24.85
CA GLU A 168 -14.15 1.81 24.95
C GLU A 168 -14.26 1.04 23.62
N GLU A 169 -14.34 1.74 22.48
CA GLU A 169 -14.36 1.12 21.15
C GLU A 169 -13.09 0.29 20.87
N ILE A 170 -11.94 0.71 21.39
CA ILE A 170 -10.68 -0.03 21.27
C ILE A 170 -10.74 -1.31 22.10
N PHE A 171 -11.25 -1.29 23.33
CA PHE A 171 -11.43 -2.49 24.13
C PHE A 171 -12.36 -3.49 23.42
N ASP A 172 -13.49 -3.03 22.88
CA ASP A 172 -14.40 -3.86 22.10
C ASP A 172 -13.72 -4.47 20.88
N LEU A 173 -12.87 -3.70 20.19
CA LEU A 173 -12.08 -4.18 19.07
C LEU A 173 -11.14 -5.31 19.50
N PHE A 174 -10.39 -5.15 20.59
CA PHE A 174 -9.47 -6.18 21.09
C PHE A 174 -10.19 -7.46 21.49
N ILE A 175 -11.34 -7.35 22.17
CA ILE A 175 -12.19 -8.49 22.49
C ILE A 175 -12.68 -9.19 21.21
N SER A 176 -13.09 -8.44 20.20
CA SER A 176 -13.55 -8.99 18.91
C SER A 176 -12.45 -9.70 18.11
N LEU A 177 -11.19 -9.48 18.47
CA LEU A 177 -10.01 -10.09 17.87
C LEU A 177 -9.41 -11.21 18.72
N ASP A 178 -10.14 -11.71 19.73
CA ASP A 178 -9.72 -12.76 20.64
C ASP A 178 -8.37 -12.45 21.34
N ALA A 179 -8.14 -11.18 21.70
CA ALA A 179 -6.95 -10.77 22.45
C ALA A 179 -6.88 -11.48 23.80
N ASN A 180 -5.69 -11.94 24.19
CA ASN A 180 -5.47 -12.56 25.48
C ASN A 180 -5.40 -11.52 26.62
N GLU A 181 -5.38 -11.98 27.89
CA GLU A 181 -5.37 -11.10 29.07
C GLU A 181 -4.18 -10.12 29.06
N GLU A 182 -2.97 -10.58 28.65
CA GLU A 182 -1.78 -9.72 28.59
C GLU A 182 -1.90 -8.65 27.48
N GLN A 183 -2.61 -8.96 26.40
CA GLN A 183 -2.85 -8.03 25.30
C GLN A 183 -3.98 -7.04 25.60
N LEU A 184 -4.93 -7.40 26.46
CA LEU A 184 -5.99 -6.52 26.96
C LEU A 184 -5.49 -5.52 28.01
N ASP A 185 -4.39 -5.83 28.70
CA ASP A 185 -3.71 -4.92 29.64
C ASP A 185 -2.72 -4.00 28.90
N PHE A 186 -3.20 -3.34 27.84
CA PHE A 186 -2.40 -2.42 27.04
C PHE A 186 -2.30 -1.04 27.70
N PRO A 187 -1.11 -0.44 27.75
CA PRO A 187 -0.96 0.95 28.16
C PRO A 187 -1.50 1.90 27.09
N THR A 188 -2.15 2.98 27.53
CA THR A 188 -2.73 4.01 26.67
C THR A 188 -2.06 5.36 26.91
N LEU A 189 -1.83 6.11 25.83
CA LEU A 189 -1.38 7.50 25.86
C LEU A 189 -2.28 8.37 24.98
N TYR A 190 -2.52 9.60 25.41
CA TYR A 190 -3.16 10.64 24.60
C TYR A 190 -2.09 11.51 23.97
N ALA A 191 -2.24 11.83 22.68
CA ALA A 191 -1.21 12.55 21.96
C ALA A 191 -1.76 13.55 20.95
N SER A 192 -0.92 14.54 20.62
CA SER A 192 -1.01 15.32 19.40
C SER A 192 0.32 15.20 18.65
N GLY A 193 0.36 14.33 17.65
CA GLY A 193 1.55 14.15 16.81
C GLY A 193 1.98 15.43 16.11
N ARG A 194 1.04 16.29 15.75
CA ARG A 194 1.30 17.59 15.12
C ARG A 194 1.94 18.58 16.09
N SER A 195 1.41 18.66 17.30
CA SER A 195 1.92 19.56 18.36
C SER A 195 3.12 18.98 19.11
N GLY A 196 3.40 17.66 18.92
CA GLY A 196 4.60 16.99 19.42
C GLY A 196 4.57 16.71 20.92
N TRP A 197 3.42 16.34 21.48
CA TRP A 197 3.29 15.97 22.88
C TRP A 197 2.49 14.66 23.06
N CYS A 198 2.72 13.97 24.17
CA CYS A 198 1.90 12.87 24.66
C CYS A 198 1.88 12.84 26.19
N VAL A 199 0.75 12.39 26.75
CA VAL A 199 0.46 12.36 28.19
C VAL A 199 -0.29 11.07 28.55
N ASN A 200 -0.26 10.66 29.84
CA ASN A 200 -1.08 9.56 30.33
C ASN A 200 -2.52 9.99 30.57
N GLU A 201 -2.70 11.21 31.11
CA GLU A 201 -4.01 11.81 31.39
C GLU A 201 -4.10 13.18 30.69
N LEU A 202 -5.28 13.55 30.19
CA LEU A 202 -5.45 14.77 29.39
C LEU A 202 -5.24 16.08 30.17
N ASP A 203 -5.28 16.05 31.49
CA ASP A 203 -5.03 17.19 32.37
C ASP A 203 -3.54 17.41 32.70
N GLU A 204 -2.66 16.50 32.28
CA GLU A 204 -1.21 16.65 32.42
C GLU A 204 -0.64 17.76 31.49
N PRO A 205 0.52 18.33 31.83
CA PRO A 205 1.17 19.32 30.96
C PRO A 205 1.57 18.75 29.60
N HIS A 206 1.18 19.41 28.51
CA HIS A 206 1.46 19.01 27.13
C HIS A 206 2.84 19.50 26.68
N GLU A 207 3.93 18.79 26.99
CA GLU A 207 5.29 19.25 26.77
C GLU A 207 6.00 18.59 25.58
N ASN A 208 6.08 17.26 25.57
CA ASN A 208 6.90 16.50 24.61
C ASN A 208 6.43 15.05 24.45
N LEU A 209 7.14 14.27 23.58
CA LEU A 209 6.88 12.85 23.34
C LEU A 209 7.72 11.90 24.23
N HIS A 210 8.43 12.41 25.23
CA HIS A 210 9.27 11.58 26.10
C HIS A 210 8.49 10.49 26.87
N PRO A 211 7.23 10.72 27.32
CA PRO A 211 6.43 9.66 27.94
C PRO A 211 6.26 8.45 27.02
N LEU A 212 6.03 8.66 25.72
CA LEU A 212 5.93 7.57 24.74
C LEU A 212 7.26 6.80 24.59
N LEU A 213 8.38 7.50 24.45
CA LEU A 213 9.70 6.86 24.31
C LEU A 213 10.05 6.03 25.55
N ASN A 214 9.76 6.55 26.73
CA ASN A 214 9.97 5.83 28.00
C ASN A 214 9.03 4.62 28.13
N LEU A 215 7.77 4.76 27.69
CA LEU A 215 6.79 3.66 27.68
C LEU A 215 7.23 2.53 26.73
N ILE A 216 7.72 2.84 25.53
CA ILE A 216 8.26 1.85 24.59
C ILE A 216 9.36 1.02 25.27
N ILE A 217 10.32 1.68 25.91
CA ILE A 217 11.42 0.99 26.58
C ILE A 217 10.93 0.09 27.72
N LYS A 218 9.93 0.53 28.47
CA LYS A 218 9.39 -0.18 29.64
C LYS A 218 8.48 -1.35 29.25
N HIS A 219 7.63 -1.17 28.22
CA HIS A 219 6.56 -2.12 27.88
C HIS A 219 6.98 -3.14 26.82
N VAL A 220 7.74 -2.71 25.81
CA VAL A 220 8.23 -3.62 24.76
C VAL A 220 9.42 -4.41 25.29
N GLU A 221 9.34 -5.73 25.23
CA GLU A 221 10.44 -6.61 25.61
C GLU A 221 11.62 -6.52 24.62
N PRO A 222 12.86 -6.70 25.08
CA PRO A 222 13.98 -6.83 24.16
C PRO A 222 13.82 -8.09 23.28
N PRO A 223 14.43 -8.13 22.10
CA PRO A 223 14.35 -9.29 21.21
C PRO A 223 14.79 -10.59 21.88
N LYS A 224 13.95 -11.62 21.82
CA LYS A 224 14.26 -12.97 22.32
C LYS A 224 15.13 -13.69 21.29
N VAL A 225 16.44 -13.63 21.44
CA VAL A 225 17.41 -14.08 20.45
C VAL A 225 18.45 -15.04 21.03
N ASN A 226 19.02 -15.91 20.19
CA ASN A 226 20.09 -16.81 20.58
C ASN A 226 21.39 -16.43 19.85
N GLN A 227 22.39 -15.98 20.60
CA GLN A 227 23.69 -15.54 20.06
C GLN A 227 24.64 -16.67 19.75
N ASP A 228 24.48 -17.84 20.38
CA ASP A 228 25.40 -18.98 20.28
C ASP A 228 25.11 -19.87 19.06
N LEU A 229 23.98 -19.66 18.38
CA LEU A 229 23.64 -20.39 17.18
C LEU A 229 24.35 -19.80 15.93
N PRO A 230 24.50 -20.58 14.86
CA PRO A 230 24.97 -20.05 13.58
C PRO A 230 24.08 -18.93 13.07
N PHE A 231 24.66 -17.98 12.32
CA PHE A 231 23.96 -16.83 11.76
C PHE A 231 22.76 -17.23 10.89
N ALA A 232 21.61 -16.64 11.15
CA ALA A 232 20.45 -16.69 10.27
C ALA A 232 19.64 -15.39 10.33
N MET A 233 19.21 -14.94 9.17
CA MET A 233 18.40 -13.75 8.94
C MET A 233 17.26 -14.08 7.98
N LEU A 234 16.03 -13.69 8.33
CA LEU A 234 14.89 -13.75 7.43
C LEU A 234 14.82 -12.47 6.59
N VAL A 235 14.75 -12.59 5.27
CA VAL A 235 14.59 -11.46 4.37
C VAL A 235 13.12 -11.04 4.34
N THR A 236 12.84 -9.81 4.72
CA THR A 236 11.48 -9.29 4.82
C THR A 236 11.15 -8.26 3.75
N LEU A 237 12.11 -7.39 3.41
CA LEU A 237 11.96 -6.37 2.39
C LEU A 237 13.12 -6.46 1.39
N LEU A 238 12.82 -6.11 0.16
CA LEU A 238 13.82 -5.94 -0.89
C LEU A 238 13.86 -4.47 -1.29
N ASP A 239 15.06 -3.93 -1.39
CA ASP A 239 15.32 -2.57 -1.82
C ASP A 239 16.45 -2.55 -2.86
N SER A 240 16.63 -1.46 -3.55
CA SER A 240 17.71 -1.27 -4.49
C SER A 240 18.48 0.02 -4.21
N ASP A 241 19.79 -0.09 -4.15
CA ASP A 241 20.69 1.04 -3.99
C ASP A 241 21.43 1.27 -5.32
N PRO A 242 21.56 2.53 -5.81
CA PRO A 242 22.25 2.82 -7.08
C PRO A 242 23.71 2.32 -7.14
N TYR A 243 24.38 2.19 -5.99
CA TYR A 243 25.79 1.78 -5.91
C TYR A 243 25.98 0.33 -5.44
N LEU A 244 25.10 -0.15 -4.54
CA LEU A 244 25.19 -1.49 -3.96
C LEU A 244 24.35 -2.51 -4.74
N GLY A 245 23.45 -2.05 -5.59
CA GLY A 245 22.49 -2.89 -6.29
C GLY A 245 21.40 -3.41 -5.36
N ARG A 246 21.17 -4.73 -5.37
CA ARG A 246 20.12 -5.38 -4.59
C ARG A 246 20.46 -5.36 -3.10
N CYS A 247 19.56 -4.82 -2.29
CA CYS A 247 19.64 -4.67 -0.85
C CYS A 247 18.55 -5.50 -0.16
N LEU A 248 18.94 -6.43 0.68
CA LEU A 248 18.06 -7.35 1.40
C LEU A 248 17.90 -6.87 2.84
N VAL A 249 16.69 -6.46 3.23
CA VAL A 249 16.39 -5.97 4.57
C VAL A 249 15.68 -7.05 5.36
N GLY A 250 16.07 -7.22 6.60
CA GLY A 250 15.44 -8.19 7.51
C GLY A 250 16.03 -8.14 8.91
N ARG A 251 15.47 -8.97 9.78
CA ARG A 251 15.94 -9.14 11.15
C ARG A 251 16.91 -10.31 11.25
N VAL A 252 17.99 -10.11 12.00
CA VAL A 252 18.89 -11.19 12.40
C VAL A 252 18.20 -11.97 13.52
N GLU A 253 17.79 -13.20 13.23
CA GLU A 253 17.05 -14.04 14.19
C GLU A 253 17.96 -14.75 15.16
N GLN A 254 19.16 -15.13 14.71
CA GLN A 254 20.15 -15.82 15.54
C GLN A 254 21.57 -15.61 15.03
N GLY A 255 22.55 -15.84 15.92
CA GLY A 255 23.97 -15.75 15.61
C GLY A 255 24.44 -14.36 15.21
N SER A 256 25.67 -14.19 14.86
CA SER A 256 26.28 -12.95 14.38
C SER A 256 26.95 -13.16 13.03
N ALA A 257 27.07 -12.08 12.24
CA ALA A 257 27.77 -12.11 10.97
C ALA A 257 28.66 -10.89 10.79
N LYS A 258 29.75 -11.06 10.01
CA LYS A 258 30.71 -10.01 9.67
C LYS A 258 30.72 -9.74 8.17
N VAL A 259 31.19 -8.57 7.82
CA VAL A 259 31.47 -8.24 6.42
C VAL A 259 32.47 -9.24 5.85
N ASN A 260 32.21 -9.74 4.64
CA ASN A 260 32.91 -10.80 3.90
C ASN A 260 32.68 -12.24 4.40
N ASP A 261 31.82 -12.49 5.38
CA ASP A 261 31.42 -13.84 5.72
C ASP A 261 30.75 -14.54 4.53
N THR A 262 31.03 -15.82 4.37
CA THR A 262 30.41 -16.67 3.36
C THR A 262 29.11 -17.22 3.91
N VAL A 263 28.02 -16.96 3.20
CA VAL A 263 26.66 -17.38 3.57
C VAL A 263 26.00 -18.11 2.40
N LYS A 264 24.92 -18.80 2.70
CA LYS A 264 24.00 -19.31 1.68
C LYS A 264 22.61 -18.72 1.89
N SER A 265 21.81 -18.70 0.83
CA SER A 265 20.37 -18.47 0.94
C SER A 265 19.58 -19.73 0.62
N ILE A 266 18.51 -19.94 1.37
CA ILE A 266 17.59 -21.07 1.23
C ILE A 266 16.15 -20.54 1.15
N ASN A 267 15.31 -21.17 0.31
CA ASN A 267 13.89 -20.83 0.20
C ASN A 267 13.08 -21.47 1.34
N LEU A 268 11.79 -21.16 1.42
CA LEU A 268 10.87 -21.71 2.42
C LEU A 268 10.80 -23.25 2.44
N ASN A 269 11.08 -23.91 1.31
CA ASN A 269 11.11 -25.37 1.21
C ASN A 269 12.43 -25.99 1.69
N GLY A 270 13.40 -25.17 2.10
CA GLY A 270 14.75 -25.60 2.49
C GLY A 270 15.71 -25.82 1.30
N GLU A 271 15.29 -25.47 0.08
CA GLU A 271 16.14 -25.61 -1.10
C GLU A 271 17.14 -24.45 -1.17
N LYS A 272 18.38 -24.77 -1.47
CA LYS A 272 19.44 -23.78 -1.61
C LYS A 272 19.26 -22.98 -2.90
N ILE A 273 19.26 -21.64 -2.77
CA ILE A 273 19.15 -20.70 -3.90
C ILE A 273 20.53 -20.33 -4.42
N GLU A 274 21.40 -19.81 -3.55
CA GLU A 274 22.76 -19.40 -3.90
C GLU A 274 23.72 -19.45 -2.70
N ASN A 275 25.01 -19.40 -3.01
CA ASN A 275 26.04 -19.04 -2.04
C ASN A 275 26.58 -17.67 -2.40
N GLY A 276 26.85 -16.85 -1.40
CA GLY A 276 27.38 -15.51 -1.60
C GLY A 276 28.27 -15.07 -0.45
N ARG A 277 28.71 -13.83 -0.53
CA ARG A 277 29.43 -13.16 0.57
C ARG A 277 28.69 -11.90 0.95
N LEU A 278 28.66 -11.60 2.23
CA LEU A 278 28.11 -10.36 2.78
C LEU A 278 29.04 -9.20 2.43
N THR A 279 28.88 -8.60 1.25
CA THR A 279 29.77 -7.54 0.76
C THR A 279 29.64 -6.25 1.58
N LYS A 280 28.43 -5.97 2.07
CA LYS A 280 28.12 -4.85 2.96
C LYS A 280 27.05 -5.26 3.95
N LEU A 281 27.21 -4.75 5.18
CA LEU A 281 26.24 -4.78 6.26
C LEU A 281 25.92 -3.35 6.63
N LEU A 282 24.64 -2.98 6.64
CA LEU A 282 24.18 -1.62 6.91
C LEU A 282 23.15 -1.67 8.04
N LYS A 283 23.27 -0.79 9.03
CA LYS A 283 22.24 -0.50 10.03
C LYS A 283 21.53 0.80 9.69
N PHE A 284 20.34 0.97 10.23
CA PHE A 284 19.58 2.22 10.10
C PHE A 284 19.98 3.18 11.22
N GLU A 285 20.17 4.45 10.88
CA GLU A 285 20.30 5.56 11.81
C GLU A 285 19.49 6.72 11.24
N GLY A 286 18.33 6.96 11.82
CA GLY A 286 17.30 7.76 11.17
C GLY A 286 16.94 7.19 9.81
N LEU A 287 16.96 8.03 8.81
CA LEU A 287 16.70 7.66 7.41
C LEU A 287 17.95 7.14 6.68
N ASN A 288 19.12 7.23 7.30
CA ASN A 288 20.38 6.87 6.67
C ASN A 288 20.75 5.40 6.93
N ARG A 289 21.48 4.82 5.99
CA ARG A 289 22.08 3.48 6.14
C ARG A 289 23.55 3.62 6.42
N ILE A 290 23.97 3.18 7.60
CA ILE A 290 25.35 3.29 8.06
C ILE A 290 26.05 1.94 7.94
N PRO A 291 27.24 1.87 7.28
CA PRO A 291 27.99 0.64 7.16
C PRO A 291 28.54 0.21 8.53
N VAL A 292 28.34 -1.06 8.84
CA VAL A 292 28.87 -1.72 10.04
C VAL A 292 29.71 -2.93 9.69
N ASN A 293 30.64 -3.30 10.57
CA ASN A 293 31.53 -4.44 10.33
C ASN A 293 30.93 -5.78 10.82
N GLU A 294 30.06 -5.73 11.81
CA GLU A 294 29.46 -6.89 12.45
C GLU A 294 28.02 -6.58 12.87
N VAL A 295 27.15 -7.60 12.82
CA VAL A 295 25.74 -7.52 13.19
C VAL A 295 25.39 -8.62 14.17
N TYR A 296 24.40 -8.38 15.02
CA TYR A 296 24.02 -9.22 16.14
C TYR A 296 22.54 -9.62 16.08
N PRO A 297 22.13 -10.69 16.77
CA PRO A 297 20.75 -11.12 16.81
C PRO A 297 19.84 -10.02 17.36
N GLY A 298 18.68 -9.83 16.73
CA GLY A 298 17.72 -8.77 17.01
C GLY A 298 17.90 -7.52 16.14
N ASP A 299 19.09 -7.30 15.54
CA ASP A 299 19.31 -6.17 14.65
C ASP A 299 18.45 -6.24 13.40
N ILE A 300 17.85 -5.12 13.01
CA ILE A 300 17.23 -4.93 11.70
C ILE A 300 18.28 -4.30 10.78
N ILE A 301 18.65 -5.04 9.74
CA ILE A 301 19.79 -4.70 8.88
C ILE A 301 19.44 -4.76 7.40
N CYS A 302 20.26 -4.09 6.61
CA CYS A 302 20.29 -4.23 5.16
C CYS A 302 21.60 -4.92 4.74
N VAL A 303 21.47 -5.95 3.91
CA VAL A 303 22.58 -6.79 3.43
C VAL A 303 22.71 -6.67 1.93
N ALA A 304 23.95 -6.54 1.43
CA ALA A 304 24.26 -6.61 0.00
C ALA A 304 25.28 -7.73 -0.30
N GLY A 305 25.21 -8.29 -1.50
CA GLY A 305 26.15 -9.33 -1.96
C GLY A 305 25.51 -10.64 -2.41
N LEU A 306 24.18 -10.71 -2.41
CA LEU A 306 23.37 -11.84 -2.89
C LEU A 306 22.50 -11.36 -4.06
N ALA A 307 22.54 -12.09 -5.19
CA ALA A 307 21.91 -11.64 -6.43
C ALA A 307 20.54 -12.27 -6.67
N LYS A 308 20.30 -13.49 -6.20
CA LYS A 308 19.08 -14.27 -6.47
C LYS A 308 18.13 -14.37 -5.27
N THR A 309 18.64 -14.09 -4.08
CA THR A 309 17.87 -14.13 -2.83
C THR A 309 16.72 -13.15 -2.88
N SER A 310 15.55 -13.57 -2.45
CA SER A 310 14.32 -12.78 -2.48
C SER A 310 13.68 -12.66 -1.09
N VAL A 311 12.53 -12.01 -1.05
CA VAL A 311 11.73 -11.89 0.17
C VAL A 311 11.22 -13.26 0.60
N ALA A 312 11.11 -13.47 1.92
CA ALA A 312 10.81 -14.73 2.59
C ALA A 312 11.92 -15.81 2.53
N ASP A 313 13.04 -15.55 1.84
CA ASP A 313 14.19 -16.42 1.89
C ASP A 313 14.99 -16.22 3.19
N THR A 314 15.71 -17.25 3.60
CA THR A 314 16.60 -17.21 4.76
C THR A 314 18.04 -17.09 4.29
N ILE A 315 18.74 -16.03 4.73
CA ILE A 315 20.20 -15.91 4.59
C ILE A 315 20.83 -16.52 5.84
N CYS A 316 21.69 -17.50 5.67
CA CYS A 316 22.23 -18.23 6.81
C CYS A 316 23.68 -18.73 6.61
N ASP A 317 24.28 -19.13 7.72
CA ASP A 317 25.54 -19.87 7.72
C ASP A 317 25.43 -21.17 6.91
N LEU A 318 26.53 -21.63 6.34
CA LEU A 318 26.58 -22.83 5.51
C LEU A 318 26.10 -24.11 6.23
N SER A 319 26.14 -24.14 7.56
CA SER A 319 25.74 -25.27 8.39
C SER A 319 24.23 -25.43 8.57
N ILE A 320 23.43 -24.38 8.31
CA ILE A 320 21.98 -24.40 8.52
C ILE A 320 21.28 -24.99 7.30
N GLU A 321 20.47 -26.01 7.50
CA GLU A 321 19.69 -26.67 6.42
C GLU A 321 18.20 -26.33 6.42
N THR A 322 17.69 -25.75 7.51
CA THR A 322 16.28 -25.46 7.69
C THR A 322 16.01 -23.96 7.53
N ALA A 323 15.04 -23.58 6.70
CA ALA A 323 14.61 -22.21 6.55
C ALA A 323 13.92 -21.68 7.82
N MET A 324 14.05 -20.38 8.07
CA MET A 324 13.29 -19.69 9.12
C MET A 324 11.80 -19.66 8.74
N LYS A 325 10.95 -19.70 9.76
CA LYS A 325 9.51 -19.59 9.55
C LYS A 325 9.17 -18.20 9.04
N SER A 326 8.49 -18.12 7.92
CA SER A 326 7.93 -16.89 7.37
C SER A 326 6.42 -16.91 7.47
N THR A 327 5.81 -15.75 7.71
CA THR A 327 4.36 -15.60 7.69
C THR A 327 3.86 -15.78 6.25
N PRO A 328 2.89 -16.69 6.01
CA PRO A 328 2.31 -16.86 4.68
C PRO A 328 1.63 -15.56 4.25
N ILE A 329 1.82 -15.19 2.99
CA ILE A 329 1.20 -14.00 2.39
C ILE A 329 -0.07 -14.42 1.66
N ASP A 330 -1.17 -13.70 1.90
CA ASP A 330 -2.40 -13.95 1.16
C ASP A 330 -2.17 -13.72 -0.35
N PRO A 331 -2.68 -14.60 -1.21
CA PRO A 331 -2.51 -14.49 -2.65
C PRO A 331 -3.25 -13.28 -3.22
N PRO A 332 -2.85 -12.80 -4.42
CA PRO A 332 -3.58 -11.76 -5.11
C PRO A 332 -5.02 -12.18 -5.41
N THR A 333 -5.94 -11.22 -5.34
CA THR A 333 -7.38 -11.43 -5.55
C THR A 333 -7.85 -10.94 -6.91
N MET A 334 -7.11 -10.03 -7.55
CA MET A 334 -7.44 -9.47 -8.85
C MET A 334 -6.22 -9.37 -9.77
N ALA A 335 -6.47 -9.23 -11.07
CA ALA A 335 -5.43 -9.05 -12.06
C ALA A 335 -5.84 -8.07 -13.15
N VAL A 336 -4.83 -7.43 -13.76
CA VAL A 336 -4.97 -6.63 -14.98
C VAL A 336 -4.07 -7.19 -16.06
N THR A 337 -4.50 -7.04 -17.31
CA THR A 337 -3.64 -7.35 -18.45
C THR A 337 -2.99 -6.07 -18.95
N ILE A 338 -1.66 -6.06 -19.01
CA ILE A 338 -0.86 -4.97 -19.54
C ILE A 338 -0.30 -5.39 -20.89
N THR A 339 -0.45 -4.52 -21.90
CA THR A 339 0.06 -4.73 -23.26
C THR A 339 0.80 -3.48 -23.75
N VAL A 340 1.50 -3.62 -24.84
CA VAL A 340 2.07 -2.48 -25.55
C VAL A 340 0.97 -1.52 -26.01
N ASN A 341 1.25 -0.22 -26.01
CA ASN A 341 0.35 0.77 -26.57
C ASN A 341 0.33 0.64 -28.10
N ASP A 342 -0.81 0.25 -28.67
CA ASP A 342 -1.07 0.10 -30.09
C ASP A 342 -2.03 1.18 -30.63
N SER A 343 -2.23 2.27 -29.87
CA SER A 343 -3.04 3.40 -30.28
C SER A 343 -2.42 4.19 -31.44
N PRO A 344 -3.20 5.02 -32.16
CA PRO A 344 -2.66 5.93 -33.18
C PRO A 344 -1.63 6.94 -32.67
N PHE A 345 -1.54 7.14 -31.35
CA PHE A 345 -0.60 8.06 -30.70
C PHE A 345 0.57 7.34 -30.02
N ALA A 346 0.72 6.03 -30.22
CA ALA A 346 1.81 5.26 -29.62
C ALA A 346 3.18 5.84 -30.00
N GLY A 347 4.07 5.96 -29.00
CA GLY A 347 5.43 6.51 -29.18
C GLY A 347 5.53 8.02 -29.35
N THR A 348 4.43 8.75 -29.17
CA THR A 348 4.45 10.22 -29.27
C THR A 348 4.83 10.92 -27.96
N GLU A 349 4.55 10.31 -26.83
CA GLU A 349 4.75 10.90 -25.50
C GLU A 349 5.80 10.14 -24.67
N GLY A 350 5.85 8.81 -24.78
CA GLY A 350 6.78 7.95 -24.06
C GLY A 350 7.92 7.42 -24.93
N LYS A 351 9.02 7.05 -24.27
CA LYS A 351 10.19 6.44 -24.93
C LYS A 351 10.27 4.92 -24.74
N LYS A 352 9.60 4.38 -23.69
CA LYS A 352 9.62 2.97 -23.34
C LYS A 352 8.33 2.31 -23.84
N VAL A 353 8.33 1.89 -25.10
CA VAL A 353 7.13 1.44 -25.84
C VAL A 353 7.21 -0.02 -26.29
N THR A 354 8.27 -0.77 -25.93
CA THR A 354 8.47 -2.15 -26.39
C THR A 354 8.02 -3.17 -25.36
N SER A 355 7.51 -4.32 -25.81
CA SER A 355 7.10 -5.41 -24.92
C SER A 355 8.24 -5.94 -24.05
N THR A 356 9.48 -5.95 -24.56
CA THR A 356 10.65 -6.39 -23.79
C THR A 356 10.89 -5.50 -22.56
N LEU A 357 10.89 -4.16 -22.75
CA LEU A 357 11.08 -3.22 -21.64
C LEU A 357 9.95 -3.30 -20.61
N ILE A 358 8.70 -3.45 -21.07
CA ILE A 358 7.55 -3.63 -20.20
C ILE A 358 7.70 -4.92 -19.40
N ARG A 359 8.06 -6.03 -20.07
CA ARG A 359 8.28 -7.33 -19.45
C ARG A 359 9.35 -7.28 -18.35
N GLU A 360 10.52 -6.73 -18.68
CA GLU A 360 11.64 -6.60 -17.75
C GLU A 360 11.24 -5.78 -16.51
N ARG A 361 10.52 -4.68 -16.70
CA ARG A 361 10.06 -3.84 -15.58
C ARG A 361 9.05 -4.55 -14.70
N LEU A 362 8.08 -5.26 -15.31
CA LEU A 362 7.06 -6.01 -14.56
C LEU A 362 7.65 -7.22 -13.82
N LEU A 363 8.64 -7.88 -14.39
CA LEU A 363 9.39 -8.94 -13.71
C LEU A 363 10.15 -8.39 -12.51
N ALA A 364 10.86 -7.27 -12.67
CA ALA A 364 11.57 -6.62 -11.58
C ALA A 364 10.62 -6.22 -10.43
N GLU A 365 9.40 -5.77 -10.76
CA GLU A 365 8.38 -5.48 -9.73
C GLU A 365 7.94 -6.76 -9.00
N ALA A 366 7.62 -7.83 -9.74
CA ALA A 366 7.19 -9.10 -9.14
C ALA A 366 8.30 -9.76 -8.29
N GLU A 367 9.59 -9.51 -8.61
CA GLU A 367 10.70 -9.96 -7.79
C GLU A 367 10.84 -9.18 -6.48
N THR A 368 10.51 -7.89 -6.48
CA THR A 368 10.65 -7.01 -5.31
C THR A 368 9.39 -7.00 -4.46
N ASN A 369 8.22 -7.12 -5.07
CA ASN A 369 6.92 -7.06 -4.41
C ASN A 369 6.21 -8.41 -4.48
N VAL A 370 6.32 -9.20 -3.42
CA VAL A 370 5.74 -10.56 -3.34
C VAL A 370 4.19 -10.57 -3.37
N ALA A 371 3.55 -9.43 -3.09
CA ALA A 371 2.10 -9.30 -3.23
C ALA A 371 1.64 -9.12 -4.69
N ILE A 372 2.59 -8.98 -5.62
CA ILE A 372 2.35 -8.88 -7.07
C ILE A 372 2.79 -10.18 -7.73
N THR A 373 1.93 -10.73 -8.58
CA THR A 373 2.26 -11.88 -9.42
C THR A 373 2.35 -11.47 -10.89
N PHE A 374 3.30 -12.04 -11.59
CA PHE A 374 3.51 -11.85 -13.01
C PHE A 374 3.29 -13.17 -13.75
N SER A 375 2.49 -13.15 -14.82
CA SER A 375 2.38 -14.25 -15.75
C SER A 375 2.31 -13.76 -17.21
N GLU A 376 2.91 -14.53 -18.09
CA GLU A 376 2.83 -14.25 -19.52
C GLU A 376 1.55 -14.91 -20.08
N SER A 377 0.75 -14.11 -20.79
CA SER A 377 -0.42 -14.64 -21.48
C SER A 377 0.02 -15.44 -22.72
N SER A 378 -0.91 -16.21 -23.31
CA SER A 378 -0.69 -16.91 -24.58
C SER A 378 -0.24 -16.00 -25.73
N ASN A 379 -0.54 -14.71 -25.66
CA ASN A 379 0.01 -13.66 -26.55
C ASN A 379 1.33 -13.15 -25.99
N LYS A 380 2.43 -13.26 -26.75
CA LYS A 380 3.79 -12.86 -26.35
C LYS A 380 3.96 -11.38 -25.90
N ASP A 381 3.03 -10.50 -26.27
CA ASP A 381 3.05 -9.07 -25.94
C ASP A 381 1.99 -8.67 -24.88
N SER A 382 1.49 -9.66 -24.14
CA SER A 382 0.43 -9.49 -23.16
C SER A 382 0.85 -10.12 -21.83
N PHE A 383 0.86 -9.30 -20.78
CA PHE A 383 1.31 -9.67 -19.44
C PHE A 383 0.16 -9.53 -18.46
N GLU A 384 -0.08 -10.57 -17.68
CA GLU A 384 -1.06 -10.54 -16.60
C GLU A 384 -0.36 -10.26 -15.28
N ILE A 385 -0.80 -9.22 -14.61
CA ILE A 385 -0.29 -8.77 -13.31
C ILE A 385 -1.40 -8.94 -12.28
N GLY A 386 -1.15 -9.82 -11.30
CA GLY A 386 -2.02 -9.99 -10.15
C GLY A 386 -1.61 -9.10 -8.99
N GLY A 387 -2.60 -8.59 -8.25
CA GLY A 387 -2.43 -7.78 -7.05
C GLY A 387 -3.60 -7.96 -6.08
N ARG A 388 -3.50 -7.35 -4.91
CA ARG A 388 -4.54 -7.45 -3.87
C ARG A 388 -5.70 -6.47 -4.08
N GLY A 389 -5.45 -5.33 -4.74
CA GLY A 389 -6.45 -4.29 -4.93
C GLY A 389 -6.19 -3.36 -6.10
N GLU A 390 -7.21 -2.55 -6.40
CA GLU A 390 -7.15 -1.56 -7.48
C GLU A 390 -6.07 -0.51 -7.25
N LEU A 391 -5.88 -0.08 -5.99
CA LEU A 391 -4.89 0.93 -5.63
C LEU A 391 -3.47 0.41 -5.83
N GLN A 392 -3.17 -0.83 -5.44
CA GLN A 392 -1.85 -1.44 -5.64
C GLN A 392 -1.49 -1.50 -7.12
N LEU A 393 -2.42 -1.97 -7.95
CA LEU A 393 -2.23 -2.04 -9.40
C LEU A 393 -2.12 -0.63 -10.01
N GLY A 394 -2.92 0.33 -9.53
CA GLY A 394 -2.88 1.72 -9.95
C GLY A 394 -1.53 2.39 -9.63
N VAL A 395 -0.98 2.15 -8.45
CA VAL A 395 0.35 2.65 -8.05
C VAL A 395 1.44 2.11 -8.97
N LEU A 396 1.43 0.81 -9.29
CA LEU A 396 2.40 0.22 -10.22
C LEU A 396 2.31 0.87 -11.61
N ILE A 397 1.11 1.00 -12.15
CA ILE A 397 0.88 1.59 -13.48
C ILE A 397 1.30 3.08 -13.49
N GLU A 398 0.98 3.84 -12.45
CA GLU A 398 1.36 5.25 -12.33
C GLU A 398 2.88 5.41 -12.18
N THR A 399 3.55 4.52 -11.46
CA THR A 399 5.02 4.49 -11.36
C THR A 399 5.65 4.26 -12.73
N MET A 400 5.17 3.25 -13.47
CA MET A 400 5.65 2.99 -14.83
C MET A 400 5.38 4.17 -15.78
N ARG A 401 4.24 4.82 -15.65
CA ARG A 401 3.90 6.03 -16.40
C ARG A 401 4.94 7.14 -16.18
N ARG A 402 5.31 7.40 -14.93
CA ARG A 402 6.34 8.40 -14.55
C ARG A 402 7.75 8.00 -15.00
N GLU A 403 8.03 6.72 -15.07
CA GLU A 403 9.27 6.18 -15.64
C GLU A 403 9.37 6.31 -17.18
N GLY A 404 8.32 6.82 -17.84
CA GLY A 404 8.27 7.09 -19.28
C GLY A 404 7.77 5.93 -20.14
N PHE A 405 7.06 4.95 -19.55
CA PHE A 405 6.40 3.88 -20.28
C PHE A 405 5.10 4.34 -20.92
N GLU A 406 4.79 3.75 -22.08
CA GLU A 406 3.46 3.77 -22.67
C GLU A 406 2.86 2.36 -22.60
N LEU A 407 1.66 2.25 -22.03
CA LEU A 407 0.99 1.00 -21.75
C LEU A 407 -0.45 1.03 -22.23
N THR A 408 -0.98 -0.14 -22.52
CA THR A 408 -2.43 -0.36 -22.61
C THR A 408 -2.84 -1.32 -21.49
N VAL A 409 -3.87 -0.94 -20.73
CA VAL A 409 -4.32 -1.68 -19.55
C VAL A 409 -5.77 -2.12 -19.77
N SER A 410 -6.05 -3.40 -19.44
CA SER A 410 -7.41 -3.96 -19.48
C SER A 410 -8.19 -3.65 -18.21
N ARG A 411 -9.50 -3.88 -18.25
CA ARG A 411 -10.34 -3.90 -17.06
C ARG A 411 -9.77 -4.87 -16.02
N PRO A 412 -9.72 -4.50 -14.73
CA PRO A 412 -9.38 -5.41 -13.66
C PRO A 412 -10.34 -6.62 -13.62
N LYS A 413 -9.78 -7.80 -13.48
CA LYS A 413 -10.51 -9.07 -13.36
C LYS A 413 -10.21 -9.71 -12.02
N VAL A 414 -11.23 -10.26 -11.39
CA VAL A 414 -11.06 -11.01 -10.15
C VAL A 414 -10.54 -12.43 -10.47
N LEU A 415 -9.58 -12.89 -9.70
CA LEU A 415 -8.97 -14.21 -9.85
C LEU A 415 -9.87 -15.28 -9.20
N LEU A 416 -10.52 -16.07 -10.04
CA LEU A 416 -11.37 -17.18 -9.61
C LEU A 416 -10.51 -18.40 -9.31
N LYS A 417 -10.88 -19.17 -8.29
CA LYS A 417 -10.26 -20.46 -7.95
C LYS A 417 -11.24 -21.60 -8.14
N LYS A 418 -10.75 -22.82 -8.04
CA LYS A 418 -11.57 -24.01 -7.98
C LYS A 418 -11.38 -24.67 -6.62
N ASP A 419 -12.48 -25.11 -6.00
CA ASP A 419 -12.46 -25.90 -4.79
C ASP A 419 -12.01 -27.34 -5.04
N GLU A 420 -11.95 -28.16 -3.99
CA GLU A 420 -11.60 -29.59 -4.07
C GLU A 420 -12.57 -30.39 -4.95
N ASN A 421 -13.80 -29.89 -5.14
CA ASN A 421 -14.83 -30.49 -5.98
C ASN A 421 -14.87 -29.92 -7.41
N ASN A 422 -13.86 -29.14 -7.82
CA ASN A 422 -13.78 -28.50 -9.13
C ASN A 422 -14.85 -27.40 -9.37
N LYS A 423 -15.55 -26.95 -8.33
CA LYS A 423 -16.49 -25.83 -8.42
C LYS A 423 -15.75 -24.50 -8.36
N ILE A 424 -16.24 -23.55 -9.13
CA ILE A 424 -15.67 -22.18 -9.14
C ILE A 424 -16.02 -21.50 -7.83
N ILE A 425 -15.00 -20.96 -7.17
CA ILE A 425 -15.09 -20.10 -6.00
C ILE A 425 -14.49 -18.74 -6.32
N GLU A 426 -15.06 -17.71 -5.69
CA GLU A 426 -14.64 -16.32 -5.87
C GLU A 426 -14.25 -15.69 -4.53
N PRO A 427 -13.35 -14.69 -4.53
CA PRO A 427 -12.98 -13.97 -3.32
C PRO A 427 -14.14 -13.10 -2.84
N ILE A 428 -14.42 -13.21 -1.55
CA ILE A 428 -15.40 -12.41 -0.80
C ILE A 428 -14.66 -11.43 0.09
N GLU A 429 -15.12 -10.20 0.11
CA GLU A 429 -14.60 -9.15 0.98
C GLU A 429 -15.61 -8.81 2.07
N GLU A 430 -15.13 -8.58 3.28
CA GLU A 430 -15.85 -7.88 4.33
C GLU A 430 -15.83 -6.38 4.00
N VAL A 431 -17.00 -5.79 3.84
CA VAL A 431 -17.17 -4.38 3.48
C VAL A 431 -17.84 -3.68 4.64
N ILE A 432 -17.14 -2.72 5.23
CA ILE A 432 -17.64 -1.91 6.33
C ILE A 432 -17.87 -0.50 5.82
N ILE A 433 -19.10 -0.03 5.96
CA ILE A 433 -19.56 1.24 5.43
C ILE A 433 -20.13 2.09 6.57
N ASP A 434 -19.58 3.28 6.76
CA ASP A 434 -20.11 4.28 7.67
C ASP A 434 -20.78 5.40 6.86
N VAL A 435 -22.09 5.59 7.03
CA VAL A 435 -22.88 6.58 6.28
C VAL A 435 -23.86 7.30 7.19
N ASP A 436 -24.23 8.52 6.80
CA ASP A 436 -25.32 9.24 7.43
C ASP A 436 -26.64 8.51 7.20
N GLU A 437 -27.57 8.56 8.18
CA GLU A 437 -28.83 7.79 8.17
C GLU A 437 -29.64 7.99 6.88
N GLU A 438 -29.59 9.19 6.28
CA GLU A 438 -30.32 9.50 5.03
C GLU A 438 -29.86 8.67 3.81
N TYR A 439 -28.61 8.17 3.79
CA TYR A 439 -28.05 7.38 2.67
C TYR A 439 -28.12 5.86 2.90
N VAL A 440 -28.47 5.38 4.08
CA VAL A 440 -28.50 3.95 4.42
C VAL A 440 -29.28 3.14 3.40
N SER A 441 -30.51 3.56 3.08
CA SER A 441 -31.37 2.82 2.15
C SER A 441 -30.78 2.73 0.75
N SER A 442 -30.16 3.81 0.26
CA SER A 442 -29.51 3.86 -1.06
C SER A 442 -28.30 2.94 -1.14
N VAL A 443 -27.49 2.93 -0.07
CA VAL A 443 -26.30 2.08 0.03
C VAL A 443 -26.69 0.61 0.10
N VAL A 444 -27.66 0.24 0.95
CA VAL A 444 -28.15 -1.15 1.06
C VAL A 444 -28.69 -1.65 -0.29
N ASP A 445 -29.50 -0.86 -0.99
CA ASP A 445 -30.01 -1.22 -2.33
C ASP A 445 -28.87 -1.39 -3.35
N SER A 446 -27.87 -0.51 -3.32
CA SER A 446 -26.68 -0.59 -4.19
C SER A 446 -25.84 -1.84 -3.90
N MET A 447 -25.63 -2.20 -2.64
CA MET A 447 -24.88 -3.38 -2.23
C MET A 447 -25.62 -4.67 -2.57
N ASN A 448 -26.94 -4.73 -2.37
CA ASN A 448 -27.75 -5.91 -2.73
C ASN A 448 -27.69 -6.20 -4.23
N LYS A 449 -27.72 -5.17 -5.10
CA LYS A 449 -27.54 -5.31 -6.55
C LYS A 449 -26.17 -5.92 -6.93
N ARG A 450 -25.17 -5.76 -6.07
CA ARG A 450 -23.80 -6.29 -6.22
C ARG A 450 -23.61 -7.67 -5.59
N LYS A 451 -24.72 -8.34 -5.22
CA LYS A 451 -24.73 -9.69 -4.62
C LYS A 451 -24.06 -9.74 -3.25
N SER A 452 -24.04 -8.63 -2.52
CA SER A 452 -23.58 -8.61 -1.13
C SER A 452 -24.63 -9.12 -0.17
N GLU A 453 -24.18 -9.64 0.96
CA GLU A 453 -25.00 -10.12 2.07
C GLU A 453 -24.75 -9.25 3.29
N MET A 454 -25.80 -8.55 3.78
CA MET A 454 -25.67 -7.73 4.97
C MET A 454 -25.52 -8.63 6.21
N GLN A 455 -24.48 -8.38 6.99
CA GLN A 455 -24.17 -9.12 8.21
C GLN A 455 -24.65 -8.39 9.44
N ASP A 456 -24.43 -7.05 9.49
CA ASP A 456 -24.78 -6.24 10.65
C ASP A 456 -25.13 -4.80 10.24
N MET A 457 -25.95 -4.15 11.07
CA MET A 457 -26.28 -2.73 10.96
C MET A 457 -26.45 -2.14 12.36
N ARG A 458 -25.60 -1.17 12.71
CA ARG A 458 -25.60 -0.54 14.04
C ARG A 458 -25.35 0.96 13.95
N SER A 459 -25.86 1.72 14.91
CA SER A 459 -25.53 3.14 15.04
C SER A 459 -24.05 3.29 15.40
N SER A 460 -23.35 4.20 14.71
CA SER A 460 -21.93 4.52 14.94
C SER A 460 -21.74 5.86 15.65
N GLY A 461 -22.79 6.39 16.30
CA GLY A 461 -22.77 7.72 16.92
C GLY A 461 -22.88 8.87 15.91
N ALA A 462 -23.06 10.10 16.40
CA ALA A 462 -23.10 11.33 15.60
C ALA A 462 -24.04 11.31 14.37
N GLY A 463 -25.15 10.54 14.40
CA GLY A 463 -26.09 10.42 13.29
C GLY A 463 -25.61 9.55 12.12
N LYS A 464 -24.56 8.74 12.34
CA LYS A 464 -24.04 7.77 11.37
C LYS A 464 -24.46 6.35 11.69
N THR A 465 -24.62 5.55 10.65
CA THR A 465 -24.91 4.12 10.71
C THR A 465 -23.76 3.33 10.10
N ARG A 466 -23.25 2.35 10.80
CA ARG A 466 -22.29 1.36 10.32
C ARG A 466 -23.01 0.16 9.74
N LEU A 467 -22.68 -0.19 8.52
CA LEU A 467 -23.20 -1.33 7.78
C LEU A 467 -22.05 -2.29 7.48
N ILE A 468 -22.25 -3.57 7.74
CA ILE A 468 -21.27 -4.63 7.47
C ILE A 468 -21.86 -5.58 6.44
N PHE A 469 -21.12 -5.82 5.34
CA PHE A 469 -21.52 -6.72 4.28
C PHE A 469 -20.41 -7.73 3.96
N TYR A 470 -20.81 -8.92 3.52
CA TYR A 470 -19.95 -9.81 2.74
C TYR A 470 -20.31 -9.69 1.27
N ALA A 471 -19.32 -9.30 0.45
CA ALA A 471 -19.55 -8.97 -0.96
C ALA A 471 -18.51 -9.64 -1.86
N PRO A 472 -18.89 -10.14 -3.04
CA PRO A 472 -17.91 -10.64 -4.01
C PRO A 472 -17.05 -9.49 -4.53
N SER A 473 -15.70 -9.65 -4.51
CA SER A 473 -14.73 -8.61 -4.91
C SER A 473 -15.05 -8.01 -6.28
N ARG A 474 -15.51 -8.83 -7.25
CA ARG A 474 -15.90 -8.34 -8.58
C ARG A 474 -17.10 -7.38 -8.57
N GLY A 475 -17.97 -7.47 -7.55
CA GLY A 475 -19.09 -6.55 -7.36
C GLY A 475 -18.65 -5.17 -6.85
N LEU A 476 -17.47 -5.10 -6.25
CA LEU A 476 -16.94 -3.90 -5.64
C LEU A 476 -16.05 -3.08 -6.58
N ILE A 477 -15.64 -3.64 -7.73
CA ILE A 477 -14.86 -2.92 -8.75
C ILE A 477 -15.63 -1.65 -9.18
N GLY A 478 -15.00 -0.49 -9.01
CA GLY A 478 -15.57 0.82 -9.32
C GLY A 478 -16.70 1.29 -8.40
N TYR A 479 -17.00 0.57 -7.32
CA TYR A 479 -18.07 0.99 -6.40
C TYR A 479 -17.71 2.23 -5.59
N GLN A 480 -16.46 2.40 -5.22
CA GLN A 480 -16.02 3.51 -4.37
C GLN A 480 -16.39 4.89 -4.94
N SER A 481 -16.15 5.13 -6.23
CA SER A 481 -16.49 6.41 -6.88
C SER A 481 -18.00 6.65 -6.91
N LYS A 482 -18.79 5.59 -7.18
CA LYS A 482 -20.26 5.68 -7.12
C LYS A 482 -20.74 5.93 -5.69
N PHE A 483 -20.19 5.22 -4.71
CA PHE A 483 -20.53 5.36 -3.30
C PHE A 483 -20.31 6.79 -2.80
N LEU A 484 -19.15 7.39 -3.10
CA LEU A 484 -18.86 8.78 -2.76
C LEU A 484 -19.85 9.75 -3.42
N THR A 485 -20.28 9.48 -4.64
CA THR A 485 -21.31 10.29 -5.31
C THR A 485 -22.67 10.13 -4.64
N ASP A 486 -23.08 8.90 -4.34
CA ASP A 486 -24.38 8.58 -3.73
C ASP A 486 -24.48 9.14 -2.29
N THR A 487 -23.35 9.24 -1.56
CA THR A 487 -23.24 9.77 -0.19
C THR A 487 -22.74 11.21 -0.12
N ARG A 488 -22.65 11.92 -1.24
CA ARG A 488 -22.12 13.30 -1.34
C ARG A 488 -20.74 13.50 -0.70
N GLY A 489 -19.93 12.43 -0.66
CA GLY A 489 -18.58 12.43 -0.10
C GLY A 489 -18.49 12.29 1.41
N THR A 490 -19.61 12.14 2.14
CA THR A 490 -19.60 12.02 3.61
C THR A 490 -19.46 10.58 4.10
N GLY A 491 -19.74 9.59 3.22
CA GLY A 491 -19.64 8.18 3.55
C GLY A 491 -18.20 7.66 3.49
N VAL A 492 -17.89 6.71 4.36
CA VAL A 492 -16.61 5.99 4.40
C VAL A 492 -16.86 4.52 4.06
N ILE A 493 -16.05 3.96 3.17
CA ILE A 493 -16.11 2.54 2.80
C ILE A 493 -14.74 1.90 2.96
N ASN A 494 -14.71 0.78 3.67
CA ASN A 494 -13.51 -0.02 3.87
C ASN A 494 -13.77 -1.45 3.41
N ARG A 495 -12.78 -2.08 2.80
CA ARG A 495 -12.86 -3.40 2.20
C ARG A 495 -11.68 -4.25 2.65
N LEU A 496 -11.95 -5.49 3.07
CA LEU A 496 -10.93 -6.45 3.49
C LEU A 496 -11.23 -7.80 2.88
N PHE A 497 -10.21 -8.51 2.40
CA PHE A 497 -10.38 -9.89 2.00
C PHE A 497 -10.84 -10.73 3.20
N TYR A 498 -11.92 -11.50 3.02
CA TYR A 498 -12.49 -12.34 4.08
C TYR A 498 -12.24 -13.82 3.80
N SER A 499 -12.70 -14.32 2.65
CA SER A 499 -12.61 -15.74 2.31
C SER A 499 -12.82 -15.99 0.82
N TYR A 500 -12.74 -17.23 0.40
CA TYR A 500 -13.27 -17.69 -0.88
C TYR A 500 -14.59 -18.42 -0.66
N ASP A 501 -15.62 -18.08 -1.44
CA ASP A 501 -16.94 -18.72 -1.40
C ASP A 501 -17.43 -19.04 -2.82
N SER A 502 -18.53 -19.78 -2.91
CA SER A 502 -19.16 -20.15 -4.18
C SER A 502 -19.51 -18.94 -5.03
N TYR A 503 -19.36 -19.07 -6.35
CA TYR A 503 -19.68 -18.02 -7.31
C TYR A 503 -21.15 -17.59 -7.23
N LYS A 504 -21.41 -16.30 -6.91
CA LYS A 504 -22.74 -15.73 -6.63
C LYS A 504 -23.52 -15.30 -7.88
N GLY A 505 -23.13 -15.76 -9.07
CA GLY A 505 -23.79 -15.42 -10.34
C GLY A 505 -23.39 -14.03 -10.87
N ASP A 506 -23.97 -13.58 -11.97
CA ASP A 506 -23.56 -12.35 -12.64
C ASP A 506 -23.83 -11.09 -11.82
N VAL A 507 -22.87 -10.19 -11.82
CA VAL A 507 -22.97 -8.84 -11.24
C VAL A 507 -23.16 -7.84 -12.38
N PRO A 508 -24.10 -6.87 -12.26
CA PRO A 508 -24.30 -5.86 -13.29
C PRO A 508 -23.02 -5.05 -13.55
N SER A 509 -22.62 -4.97 -14.82
CA SER A 509 -21.56 -4.08 -15.28
C SER A 509 -22.01 -2.61 -15.31
N ARG A 510 -21.16 -1.70 -15.81
CA ARG A 510 -21.52 -0.30 -16.05
C ARG A 510 -22.88 -0.21 -16.79
N ARG A 511 -23.79 0.62 -16.28
CA ARG A 511 -25.14 0.77 -16.81
C ARG A 511 -25.17 1.61 -18.09
N ASN A 512 -24.29 2.61 -18.20
CA ASN A 512 -24.30 3.58 -19.27
C ASN A 512 -23.32 3.21 -20.39
N GLY A 513 -23.67 3.52 -21.65
CA GLY A 513 -22.80 3.35 -22.79
C GLY A 513 -21.69 4.40 -22.88
N ALA A 514 -20.82 4.27 -23.86
CA ALA A 514 -19.75 5.21 -24.15
C ALA A 514 -20.09 6.14 -25.33
N LEU A 515 -19.59 7.38 -25.26
CA LEU A 515 -19.52 8.29 -26.40
C LEU A 515 -18.18 8.08 -27.11
N ILE A 516 -18.21 7.62 -28.36
CA ILE A 516 -17.02 7.17 -29.10
C ILE A 516 -16.74 8.13 -30.27
N SER A 517 -15.50 8.63 -30.38
CA SER A 517 -15.09 9.46 -31.51
C SER A 517 -15.05 8.69 -32.83
N THR A 518 -15.65 9.25 -33.89
CA THR A 518 -15.63 8.71 -35.24
C THR A 518 -14.40 9.09 -36.03
N ASP A 519 -13.73 10.19 -35.64
CA ASP A 519 -12.68 10.83 -36.42
C ASP A 519 -11.47 11.21 -35.57
N THR A 520 -10.34 11.49 -36.25
CA THR A 520 -9.08 11.90 -35.62
C THR A 520 -8.84 13.39 -35.84
N GLY A 521 -8.56 14.15 -34.77
CA GLY A 521 -8.27 15.59 -34.84
C GLY A 521 -8.49 16.30 -33.51
N LYS A 522 -8.64 17.61 -33.53
CA LYS A 522 -8.89 18.42 -32.32
C LYS A 522 -10.38 18.64 -32.08
N ALA A 523 -10.84 18.38 -30.87
CA ALA A 523 -12.22 18.60 -30.45
C ALA A 523 -12.58 20.09 -30.49
N VAL A 524 -13.75 20.42 -31.07
CA VAL A 524 -14.23 21.79 -31.28
C VAL A 524 -15.30 22.12 -30.25
N ALA A 525 -15.24 23.31 -29.65
CA ALA A 525 -16.18 23.75 -28.62
C ALA A 525 -17.65 23.63 -29.06
N PHE A 526 -17.96 23.99 -30.29
CA PHE A 526 -19.32 23.91 -30.85
C PHE A 526 -19.85 22.47 -30.94
N ALA A 527 -19.00 21.51 -31.28
CA ALA A 527 -19.38 20.10 -31.31
C ALA A 527 -19.64 19.58 -29.89
N ILE A 528 -18.74 19.88 -28.93
CA ILE A 528 -18.90 19.49 -27.53
C ILE A 528 -20.21 20.07 -26.98
N TRP A 529 -20.46 21.34 -27.18
CA TRP A 529 -21.69 22.01 -26.72
C TRP A 529 -22.97 21.31 -27.21
N LYS A 530 -23.03 20.90 -28.48
CA LYS A 530 -24.15 20.16 -29.03
C LYS A 530 -24.29 18.72 -28.53
N LEU A 531 -23.20 18.14 -28.03
CA LEU A 531 -23.16 16.76 -27.62
C LEU A 531 -23.33 16.57 -26.11
N GLN A 532 -23.20 17.63 -25.30
CA GLN A 532 -23.34 17.54 -23.85
C GLN A 532 -24.74 17.12 -23.38
N ASP A 533 -25.79 17.29 -24.21
CA ASP A 533 -27.15 16.76 -23.94
C ASP A 533 -27.21 15.22 -24.10
N ARG A 534 -26.18 14.60 -24.72
CA ARG A 534 -26.10 13.16 -24.94
C ARG A 534 -25.43 12.43 -23.77
N GLY A 535 -24.70 13.15 -22.91
CA GLY A 535 -24.01 12.61 -21.78
C GLY A 535 -22.87 13.47 -21.28
N SER A 536 -22.11 12.95 -20.32
CA SER A 536 -20.99 13.67 -19.71
C SER A 536 -19.71 13.49 -20.54
N MET A 537 -19.05 14.59 -20.86
CA MET A 537 -17.81 14.57 -21.64
C MET A 537 -16.58 14.36 -20.72
N PHE A 538 -15.59 13.61 -21.20
CA PHE A 538 -14.29 13.41 -20.54
C PHE A 538 -13.21 14.31 -21.13
N ILE A 539 -13.49 14.97 -22.24
CA ILE A 539 -12.57 15.82 -22.99
C ILE A 539 -13.04 17.27 -23.01
N GLY A 540 -12.08 18.18 -23.02
CA GLY A 540 -12.33 19.60 -23.23
C GLY A 540 -12.11 20.06 -24.66
N HIS A 541 -12.34 21.35 -24.89
CA HIS A 541 -12.02 22.04 -26.14
C HIS A 541 -10.51 21.92 -26.46
N ASN A 542 -10.16 21.76 -27.73
CA ASN A 542 -8.82 21.54 -28.24
C ASN A 542 -8.13 20.21 -27.87
N THR A 543 -8.78 19.33 -27.14
CA THR A 543 -8.24 17.99 -26.87
C THR A 543 -8.08 17.23 -28.20
N VAL A 544 -6.91 16.63 -28.40
CA VAL A 544 -6.65 15.78 -29.57
C VAL A 544 -7.28 14.42 -29.34
N VAL A 545 -8.08 13.97 -30.27
CA VAL A 545 -8.79 12.68 -30.22
C VAL A 545 -8.49 11.86 -31.47
N TYR A 546 -8.70 10.56 -31.38
CA TYR A 546 -8.60 9.64 -32.52
C TYR A 546 -9.86 8.79 -32.64
N LYS A 547 -10.05 8.18 -33.81
CA LYS A 547 -11.17 7.26 -34.08
C LYS A 547 -11.14 6.07 -33.11
N GLY A 548 -12.28 5.80 -32.45
CA GLY A 548 -12.41 4.73 -31.45
C GLY A 548 -12.03 5.15 -30.03
N MET A 549 -11.55 6.38 -29.80
CA MET A 549 -11.33 6.95 -28.47
C MET A 549 -12.67 7.22 -27.80
N ILE A 550 -12.79 6.87 -26.52
CA ILE A 550 -13.97 7.19 -25.69
C ILE A 550 -13.79 8.61 -25.16
N VAL A 551 -14.73 9.47 -25.52
CA VAL A 551 -14.67 10.90 -25.22
C VAL A 551 -15.72 11.36 -24.21
N GLY A 552 -16.57 10.42 -23.75
CA GLY A 552 -17.59 10.70 -22.74
C GLY A 552 -18.42 9.48 -22.40
N GLU A 553 -19.28 9.62 -21.40
CA GLU A 553 -20.27 8.66 -20.97
C GLU A 553 -21.64 9.03 -21.58
N HIS A 554 -22.29 8.07 -22.24
CA HIS A 554 -23.61 8.27 -22.81
C HIS A 554 -24.68 8.24 -21.70
N SER A 555 -25.72 9.04 -21.82
CA SER A 555 -26.85 9.05 -20.88
C SER A 555 -27.74 7.79 -20.94
N ARG A 556 -27.57 6.95 -21.99
CA ARG A 556 -28.28 5.68 -22.20
C ARG A 556 -27.31 4.50 -22.07
N ASP A 557 -27.85 3.29 -22.04
CA ASP A 557 -27.12 2.02 -21.90
C ASP A 557 -26.32 1.58 -23.13
N ASN A 558 -26.57 2.15 -24.31
CA ASN A 558 -25.90 1.83 -25.56
C ASN A 558 -24.78 2.81 -25.90
N ASP A 559 -23.74 2.28 -26.55
CA ASP A 559 -22.67 3.10 -27.11
C ASP A 559 -23.17 3.99 -28.25
N LEU A 560 -22.62 5.20 -28.33
CA LEU A 560 -22.95 6.16 -29.35
C LEU A 560 -21.70 6.71 -30.04
N GLU A 561 -21.61 6.50 -31.36
CA GLU A 561 -20.56 7.08 -32.18
C GLU A 561 -20.87 8.56 -32.47
N ILE A 562 -19.93 9.45 -32.15
CA ILE A 562 -20.10 10.90 -32.25
C ILE A 562 -18.93 11.55 -32.97
N ASN A 563 -19.18 12.66 -33.66
CA ASN A 563 -18.13 13.48 -34.24
C ASN A 563 -17.90 14.75 -33.42
N VAL A 564 -16.79 14.82 -32.71
CA VAL A 564 -16.41 15.97 -31.85
C VAL A 564 -15.62 17.05 -32.60
N LEU A 565 -15.39 16.86 -33.92
CA LEU A 565 -14.63 17.78 -34.79
C LEU A 565 -15.52 18.70 -35.62
N LYS A 566 -16.86 18.49 -35.64
CA LYS A 566 -17.78 19.24 -36.45
C LYS A 566 -17.88 20.72 -36.00
N GLY A 567 -17.26 21.61 -36.73
CA GLY A 567 -17.44 23.05 -36.56
C GLY A 567 -18.84 23.54 -36.94
N LYS A 568 -19.14 24.78 -36.58
CA LYS A 568 -20.35 25.48 -37.04
C LYS A 568 -20.25 25.65 -38.57
N GLN A 569 -21.24 25.12 -39.30
CA GLN A 569 -21.30 25.40 -40.74
C GLN A 569 -21.63 26.87 -40.95
N LEU A 570 -20.82 27.56 -41.76
CA LEU A 570 -21.09 28.93 -42.17
C LEU A 570 -22.30 28.91 -43.12
N THR A 571 -23.45 29.38 -42.67
CA THR A 571 -24.59 29.64 -43.54
C THR A 571 -24.52 31.08 -44.01
N ASN A 572 -24.77 31.33 -45.31
CA ASN A 572 -24.72 32.65 -45.94
C ASN A 572 -25.79 33.65 -45.46
N MET A 573 -26.69 33.25 -44.55
CA MET A 573 -27.66 34.14 -43.91
C MET A 573 -27.22 34.41 -42.47
N ARG A 574 -26.55 35.51 -42.25
CA ARG A 574 -26.37 36.08 -40.91
C ARG A 574 -27.62 36.87 -40.54
N ALA A 575 -28.47 36.35 -39.66
CA ALA A 575 -29.30 37.20 -38.84
C ALA A 575 -28.33 37.94 -37.88
N SER A 576 -28.17 39.24 -38.12
CA SER A 576 -27.39 40.11 -37.26
C SER A 576 -28.06 40.19 -35.89
N GLY A 577 -27.58 39.46 -34.89
CA GLY A 577 -28.09 39.71 -33.56
C GLY A 577 -27.93 38.65 -32.46
N SER A 578 -27.64 37.39 -32.74
CA SER A 578 -27.48 36.43 -31.62
C SER A 578 -26.55 35.29 -31.98
N ASP A 579 -25.25 35.52 -31.83
CA ASP A 579 -24.34 34.39 -31.53
C ASP A 579 -24.57 34.06 -30.06
N GLU A 580 -25.36 33.00 -29.80
CA GLU A 580 -25.46 32.45 -28.45
C GLU A 580 -24.07 32.08 -27.95
N ALA A 581 -23.72 32.56 -26.76
CA ALA A 581 -22.44 32.21 -26.12
C ALA A 581 -22.40 30.70 -25.90
N VAL A 582 -21.38 30.05 -26.43
CA VAL A 582 -21.16 28.60 -26.21
C VAL A 582 -20.69 28.39 -24.78
N VAL A 583 -21.59 27.96 -23.92
CA VAL A 583 -21.27 27.58 -22.53
C VAL A 583 -21.01 26.08 -22.48
N LEU A 584 -19.80 25.70 -22.11
CA LEU A 584 -19.39 24.28 -21.96
C LEU A 584 -19.48 23.86 -20.49
N VAL A 585 -20.07 22.71 -20.26
CA VAL A 585 -19.97 22.01 -18.97
C VAL A 585 -18.53 21.52 -18.82
N PRO A 586 -17.88 21.72 -17.66
CA PRO A 586 -16.54 21.19 -17.42
C PRO A 586 -16.47 19.67 -17.67
N PRO A 587 -15.40 19.16 -18.29
CA PRO A 587 -15.23 17.73 -18.51
C PRO A 587 -15.09 16.99 -17.18
N LYS A 588 -15.65 15.78 -17.11
CA LYS A 588 -15.42 14.87 -15.97
C LYS A 588 -13.99 14.33 -16.05
N ILE A 589 -13.14 14.78 -15.14
CA ILE A 589 -11.77 14.27 -15.00
C ILE A 589 -11.82 13.07 -14.07
N MET A 590 -11.21 11.96 -14.48
CA MET A 590 -11.11 10.72 -13.70
C MET A 590 -9.65 10.41 -13.36
N SER A 591 -9.41 9.87 -12.18
CA SER A 591 -8.13 9.31 -11.79
C SER A 591 -7.81 8.03 -12.59
N LEU A 592 -6.57 7.54 -12.48
CA LEU A 592 -6.16 6.27 -13.13
C LEU A 592 -7.04 5.11 -12.64
N GLU A 593 -7.25 5.00 -11.34
CA GLU A 593 -8.07 3.97 -10.71
C GLU A 593 -9.53 4.06 -11.15
N GLU A 594 -10.09 5.27 -11.19
CA GLU A 594 -11.45 5.49 -11.68
C GLU A 594 -11.60 5.08 -13.15
N MET A 595 -10.60 5.37 -14.00
CA MET A 595 -10.59 4.95 -15.40
C MET A 595 -10.48 3.43 -15.54
N MET A 596 -9.62 2.77 -14.75
CA MET A 596 -9.50 1.31 -14.74
C MET A 596 -10.82 0.63 -14.33
N ALA A 597 -11.48 1.18 -13.34
CA ALA A 597 -12.77 0.68 -12.87
C ALA A 597 -13.93 0.97 -13.83
N TYR A 598 -13.85 2.07 -14.58
CA TYR A 598 -14.88 2.53 -15.51
C TYR A 598 -15.00 1.66 -16.76
N ILE A 599 -13.87 1.19 -17.32
CA ILE A 599 -13.83 0.47 -18.59
C ILE A 599 -14.57 -0.88 -18.54
N ASN A 600 -15.20 -1.24 -19.66
CA ASN A 600 -15.80 -2.55 -19.89
C ASN A 600 -14.78 -3.53 -20.52
N GLU A 601 -15.18 -4.78 -20.72
CA GLU A 601 -14.30 -5.84 -21.27
C GLU A 601 -13.81 -5.56 -22.69
N ASP A 602 -14.61 -4.83 -23.49
CA ASP A 602 -14.31 -4.42 -24.86
C ASP A 602 -13.58 -3.06 -24.92
N GLU A 603 -13.22 -2.49 -23.79
CA GLU A 603 -12.55 -1.21 -23.64
C GLU A 603 -11.17 -1.37 -23.05
N LEU A 604 -10.30 -0.42 -23.29
CA LEU A 604 -8.92 -0.40 -22.85
C LEU A 604 -8.57 1.01 -22.35
N LEU A 605 -7.67 1.06 -21.38
CA LEU A 605 -7.07 2.30 -20.89
C LEU A 605 -5.69 2.46 -21.52
N GLU A 606 -5.47 3.52 -22.27
CA GLU A 606 -4.17 3.95 -22.78
C GLU A 606 -3.52 4.84 -21.73
N VAL A 607 -2.33 4.43 -21.28
CA VAL A 607 -1.52 5.13 -20.27
C VAL A 607 -0.25 5.60 -20.94
N THR A 608 -0.02 6.91 -20.92
CA THR A 608 1.20 7.54 -21.46
C THR A 608 1.75 8.53 -20.42
N PRO A 609 3.00 8.96 -20.49
CA PRO A 609 3.59 9.90 -19.53
C PRO A 609 2.79 11.17 -19.30
N LEU A 610 2.15 11.70 -20.35
CA LEU A 610 1.42 12.97 -20.29
C LEU A 610 -0.10 12.81 -20.25
N SER A 611 -0.65 11.66 -20.67
CA SER A 611 -2.09 11.52 -20.88
C SER A 611 -2.62 10.15 -20.47
N LEU A 612 -3.86 10.14 -19.99
CA LEU A 612 -4.69 8.94 -19.80
C LEU A 612 -5.85 9.04 -20.77
N ARG A 613 -6.09 8.00 -21.57
CA ARG A 613 -7.15 7.98 -22.58
C ARG A 613 -7.90 6.66 -22.56
N LEU A 614 -9.22 6.73 -22.62
CA LEU A 614 -10.07 5.55 -22.76
C LEU A 614 -10.32 5.26 -24.23
N ARG A 615 -10.30 4.00 -24.64
CA ARG A 615 -10.57 3.61 -26.01
C ARG A 615 -11.28 2.28 -26.12
N LYS A 616 -11.92 2.03 -27.24
CA LYS A 616 -12.40 0.69 -27.58
C LYS A 616 -11.21 -0.21 -27.98
N ARG A 617 -11.32 -1.51 -27.70
CA ARG A 617 -10.33 -2.51 -28.11
C ARG A 617 -10.16 -2.52 -29.64
N TYR A 618 -11.27 -2.53 -30.36
CA TYR A 618 -11.30 -2.37 -31.81
C TYR A 618 -11.66 -0.94 -32.18
N LEU A 619 -10.74 -0.21 -32.78
CA LEU A 619 -10.92 1.19 -33.13
C LEU A 619 -11.91 1.41 -34.27
N ASP A 620 -12.00 0.45 -35.21
CA ASP A 620 -12.91 0.52 -36.32
C ASP A 620 -14.32 0.00 -35.96
N SER A 621 -15.35 0.77 -36.32
CA SER A 621 -16.76 0.42 -36.06
C SER A 621 -17.19 -0.90 -36.71
N LYS A 622 -16.64 -1.25 -37.89
CA LYS A 622 -16.98 -2.51 -38.57
C LYS A 622 -16.39 -3.71 -37.86
N GLU A 623 -15.18 -3.54 -37.27
CA GLU A 623 -14.53 -4.60 -36.50
C GLU A 623 -15.28 -4.82 -35.18
N ARG A 624 -15.69 -3.77 -34.49
CA ARG A 624 -16.54 -3.89 -33.27
C ARG A 624 -17.80 -4.70 -33.55
N LYS A 625 -18.54 -4.37 -34.64
CA LYS A 625 -19.75 -5.11 -35.02
C LYS A 625 -19.52 -6.57 -35.40
N LYS A 626 -18.30 -6.93 -35.85
CA LYS A 626 -17.96 -8.34 -36.13
C LYS A 626 -17.62 -9.11 -34.88
N SER A 627 -16.96 -8.47 -33.90
CA SER A 627 -16.58 -9.13 -32.64
C SER A 627 -17.74 -9.34 -31.67
N THR A 628 -18.87 -8.64 -31.86
CA THR A 628 -20.09 -8.77 -31.05
C THR A 628 -21.05 -9.87 -31.62
N LYS A 629 -20.78 -10.40 -32.82
CA LYS A 629 -21.48 -11.53 -33.42
C LYS A 629 -20.74 -12.84 -33.14
#